data_334300e887e5c8c07a8a38fe63b690e5
#
_entry.id   334300e887e5c8c07a8a38fe63b690e5
#
_cell.length_a   1.000
_cell.length_b   1.000
_cell.length_c   1.000
_cell.angle_alpha   90.00
_cell.angle_beta   90.00
_cell.angle_gamma   90.00
#
_symmetry.space_group_name_H-M   'P 1'
#
loop_
_entity.id
_entity.type
_entity.pdbx_description
1 polymer ?
#
loop_
_entity_poly.entity_id
_entity_poly.type
_entity_poly.pdbx_seq_one_letter_code
_entity_poly.pdbx_strand_id
1 'polypeptide(L)'
;DIPEELKADADKWRNFLVEEVASFDDTLMEKYLEGEEISADEIKGALKKGCLESAFVPTLCGSAFKNKGVQRVLDAVIDFLPSPTDVGSIQGSSVDNPDNSVEVKNSVDGSFTALAFKIATDPFVGKLTYIRVYSGSLKKGSFCIDSNTGEKQRVSRILQMHANKREELDEAKAGEIVAVIGLKDVRTGHTLSEKGDVTLESMEFPDPVVSVSIEPVSKGDQDQLAKGMNKLSEEDPTFKVKVDNETGQTVISGMGEVHLEIIIDRLKREFNVNANVGKPQVSFREAIQKPVDKIDEKFVRQSGGRGQYGHVVINVKPTAQGEGYKFINSIVGGVIPREYIPAVDAGIQEQLKNGVLYGYPIPDVEVELVFGSYHDVDSSEIAFKVAG
;
A
#
# COMPACT_ATOMS: atom_id res chain seq x y z
N ASP A 1 -41.59 31.23 -18.25
CA ASP A 1 -41.42 32.34 -19.19
C ASP A 1 -40.30 33.26 -18.69
N ILE A 2 -39.44 33.70 -19.62
CA ILE A 2 -38.34 34.61 -19.31
C ILE A 2 -38.92 36.03 -19.17
N PRO A 3 -38.66 36.78 -18.09
CA PRO A 3 -39.05 38.18 -17.95
C PRO A 3 -38.55 39.01 -19.10
N GLU A 4 -39.34 39.99 -19.53
CA GLU A 4 -39.04 40.81 -20.73
C GLU A 4 -37.67 41.50 -20.66
N GLU A 5 -37.30 41.98 -19.46
CA GLU A 5 -36.01 42.61 -19.15
C GLU A 5 -34.78 41.72 -19.30
N LEU A 6 -34.96 40.38 -19.23
CA LEU A 6 -33.89 39.39 -19.32
C LEU A 6 -33.85 38.66 -20.67
N LYS A 7 -34.79 38.94 -21.60
CA LYS A 7 -34.84 38.22 -22.89
C LYS A 7 -33.58 38.45 -23.73
N ALA A 8 -33.12 39.67 -23.84
CA ALA A 8 -31.94 40.00 -24.63
C ALA A 8 -30.68 39.30 -24.12
N ASP A 9 -30.50 39.22 -22.81
CA ASP A 9 -29.39 38.48 -22.18
C ASP A 9 -29.56 36.98 -22.37
N ALA A 10 -30.74 36.46 -22.23
CA ALA A 10 -31.04 35.04 -22.46
C ALA A 10 -30.70 34.60 -23.89
N ASP A 11 -31.13 35.39 -24.88
CA ASP A 11 -30.84 35.12 -26.29
C ASP A 11 -29.32 35.18 -26.58
N LYS A 12 -28.65 36.19 -26.04
CA LYS A 12 -27.19 36.32 -26.14
C LYS A 12 -26.47 35.09 -25.62
N TRP A 13 -26.78 34.67 -24.41
CA TRP A 13 -26.11 33.52 -23.78
C TRP A 13 -26.50 32.18 -24.42
N ARG A 14 -27.75 32.07 -24.93
CA ARG A 14 -28.15 30.90 -25.71
C ARG A 14 -27.35 30.78 -27.00
N ASN A 15 -27.21 31.89 -27.75
CA ASN A 15 -26.42 31.87 -28.98
C ASN A 15 -24.96 31.53 -28.73
N PHE A 16 -24.35 32.11 -27.69
CA PHE A 16 -23.00 31.77 -27.28
C PHE A 16 -22.86 30.26 -26.91
N LEU A 17 -23.82 29.72 -26.15
CA LEU A 17 -23.83 28.29 -25.82
C LEU A 17 -23.91 27.43 -27.07
N VAL A 18 -24.78 27.75 -28.02
CA VAL A 18 -24.95 26.99 -29.26
C VAL A 18 -23.68 27.03 -30.12
N GLU A 19 -23.04 28.19 -30.24
CA GLU A 19 -21.77 28.36 -30.94
C GLU A 19 -20.67 27.47 -30.38
N GLU A 20 -20.48 27.51 -29.06
CA GLU A 20 -19.46 26.70 -28.38
C GLU A 20 -19.73 25.20 -28.51
N VAL A 21 -20.98 24.77 -28.34
CA VAL A 21 -21.38 23.37 -28.36
C VAL A 21 -21.40 22.78 -29.77
N ALA A 22 -21.68 23.56 -30.78
CA ALA A 22 -21.71 23.14 -32.17
C ALA A 22 -20.37 22.52 -32.63
N SER A 23 -19.24 22.96 -32.06
CA SER A 23 -17.92 22.45 -32.39
C SER A 23 -17.70 20.95 -32.03
N PHE A 24 -18.59 20.34 -31.23
CA PHE A 24 -18.52 18.93 -30.81
C PHE A 24 -19.43 17.99 -31.62
N ASP A 25 -20.15 18.51 -32.60
CA ASP A 25 -21.02 17.71 -33.47
C ASP A 25 -21.09 18.34 -34.87
N ASP A 26 -20.56 17.65 -35.88
CA ASP A 26 -20.47 18.13 -37.24
C ASP A 26 -21.85 18.51 -37.81
N THR A 27 -22.87 17.73 -37.51
CA THR A 27 -24.25 17.99 -37.98
C THR A 27 -24.83 19.26 -37.33
N LEU A 28 -24.49 19.47 -36.04
CA LEU A 28 -24.93 20.68 -35.32
C LEU A 28 -24.18 21.91 -35.83
N MET A 29 -22.91 21.76 -36.19
CA MET A 29 -22.12 22.83 -36.79
C MET A 29 -22.69 23.24 -38.16
N GLU A 30 -23.07 22.31 -39.03
CA GLU A 30 -23.70 22.60 -40.29
C GLU A 30 -25.00 23.38 -40.11
N LYS A 31 -25.89 22.92 -39.25
CA LYS A 31 -27.15 23.62 -38.91
C LYS A 31 -26.92 25.03 -38.38
N TYR A 32 -25.93 25.20 -37.50
CA TYR A 32 -25.56 26.50 -36.95
C TYR A 32 -25.11 27.46 -38.04
N LEU A 33 -24.25 26.99 -38.97
CA LEU A 33 -23.76 27.81 -40.10
C LEU A 33 -24.86 28.17 -41.12
N GLU A 34 -25.82 27.27 -41.33
CA GLU A 34 -26.98 27.51 -42.21
C GLU A 34 -28.07 28.34 -41.55
N GLY A 35 -27.96 28.64 -40.26
CA GLY A 35 -28.94 29.43 -39.51
C GLY A 35 -30.25 28.69 -39.24
N GLU A 36 -30.21 27.34 -39.22
CA GLU A 36 -31.35 26.50 -38.89
C GLU A 36 -31.66 26.55 -37.39
N GLU A 37 -32.91 26.20 -37.03
CA GLU A 37 -33.32 26.13 -35.63
C GLU A 37 -32.75 24.87 -34.98
N ILE A 38 -31.99 25.06 -33.90
CA ILE A 38 -31.38 23.97 -33.13
C ILE A 38 -32.24 23.68 -31.88
N SER A 39 -32.67 22.45 -31.74
CA SER A 39 -33.48 21.99 -30.61
C SER A 39 -32.67 21.86 -29.31
N ALA A 40 -33.38 21.88 -28.17
CA ALA A 40 -32.76 21.66 -26.86
C ALA A 40 -32.12 20.29 -26.72
N ASP A 41 -32.68 19.27 -27.37
CA ASP A 41 -32.16 17.88 -27.30
C ASP A 41 -30.86 17.73 -28.11
N GLU A 42 -30.72 18.41 -29.24
CA GLU A 42 -29.48 18.47 -30.02
C GLU A 42 -28.38 19.16 -29.23
N ILE A 43 -28.67 20.27 -28.57
CA ILE A 43 -27.73 20.99 -27.70
C ILE A 43 -27.28 20.05 -26.54
N LYS A 44 -28.21 19.37 -25.91
CA LYS A 44 -27.90 18.41 -24.83
C LYS A 44 -27.03 17.26 -25.31
N GLY A 45 -27.29 16.72 -26.51
CA GLY A 45 -26.49 15.67 -27.10
C GLY A 45 -25.03 16.08 -27.33
N ALA A 46 -24.82 17.26 -27.87
CA ALA A 46 -23.49 17.81 -28.08
C ALA A 46 -22.80 18.21 -26.77
N LEU A 47 -23.53 18.76 -25.79
CA LEU A 47 -23.00 18.98 -24.43
C LEU A 47 -22.55 17.70 -23.77
N LYS A 48 -23.31 16.59 -23.90
CA LYS A 48 -22.91 15.28 -23.39
C LYS A 48 -21.59 14.82 -24.01
N LYS A 49 -21.42 14.94 -25.32
CA LYS A 49 -20.16 14.61 -26.01
C LYS A 49 -18.99 15.40 -25.43
N GLY A 50 -19.11 16.70 -25.31
CA GLY A 50 -18.07 17.54 -24.72
C GLY A 50 -17.78 17.25 -23.25
N CYS A 51 -18.80 16.84 -22.48
CA CYS A 51 -18.60 16.37 -21.09
C CYS A 51 -17.82 15.04 -21.03
N LEU A 52 -18.10 14.09 -21.92
CA LEU A 52 -17.37 12.82 -22.00
C LEU A 52 -15.90 13.02 -22.37
N GLU A 53 -15.59 14.02 -23.19
CA GLU A 53 -14.23 14.42 -23.55
C GLU A 53 -13.56 15.33 -22.52
N SER A 54 -14.26 15.64 -21.39
CA SER A 54 -13.80 16.57 -20.35
C SER A 54 -13.54 18.00 -20.84
N ALA A 55 -14.14 18.39 -21.96
CA ALA A 55 -14.06 19.76 -22.53
C ALA A 55 -15.02 20.71 -21.83
N PHE A 56 -16.15 20.23 -21.33
CA PHE A 56 -17.15 21.02 -20.62
C PHE A 56 -17.40 20.49 -19.20
N VAL A 57 -17.69 21.44 -18.30
CA VAL A 57 -18.17 21.16 -16.95
C VAL A 57 -19.55 21.81 -16.78
N PRO A 58 -20.65 21.01 -16.78
CA PRO A 58 -21.99 21.56 -16.57
C PRO A 58 -22.09 22.24 -15.21
N THR A 59 -22.46 23.53 -15.21
CA THR A 59 -22.58 24.33 -13.99
C THR A 59 -24.03 24.73 -13.79
N LEU A 60 -24.59 24.44 -12.62
CA LEU A 60 -25.97 24.73 -12.28
C LEU A 60 -26.07 25.60 -11.04
N CYS A 61 -27.08 26.45 -10.99
CA CYS A 61 -27.39 27.29 -9.85
C CYS A 61 -28.61 26.76 -9.08
N GLY A 62 -28.52 26.79 -7.76
CA GLY A 62 -29.62 26.32 -6.91
C GLY A 62 -29.48 26.75 -5.46
N SER A 63 -30.51 26.46 -4.68
CA SER A 63 -30.50 26.59 -3.23
C SER A 63 -31.03 25.31 -2.60
N ALA A 64 -30.12 24.44 -2.17
CA ALA A 64 -30.47 23.15 -1.55
C ALA A 64 -31.34 23.34 -0.31
N PHE A 65 -31.02 24.31 0.54
CA PHE A 65 -31.81 24.63 1.74
C PHE A 65 -33.24 25.04 1.44
N LYS A 66 -33.48 25.75 0.33
CA LYS A 66 -34.82 26.15 -0.12
C LYS A 66 -35.46 25.14 -1.09
N ASN A 67 -34.84 24.01 -1.33
CA ASN A 67 -35.24 22.97 -2.30
C ASN A 67 -35.51 23.55 -3.71
N LYS A 68 -34.65 24.49 -4.16
CA LYS A 68 -34.73 25.08 -5.48
C LYS A 68 -33.58 24.60 -6.35
N GLY A 69 -33.89 24.15 -7.58
CA GLY A 69 -32.89 23.69 -8.54
C GLY A 69 -32.36 22.26 -8.32
N VAL A 70 -32.78 21.56 -7.26
CA VAL A 70 -32.30 20.20 -6.94
C VAL A 70 -32.64 19.22 -8.04
N GLN A 71 -33.90 19.25 -8.56
CA GLN A 71 -34.32 18.40 -9.66
C GLN A 71 -33.49 18.62 -10.93
N ARG A 72 -33.11 19.87 -11.23
CA ARG A 72 -32.25 20.20 -12.37
C ARG A 72 -30.86 19.61 -12.25
N VAL A 73 -30.32 19.52 -11.04
CA VAL A 73 -29.04 18.83 -10.78
C VAL A 73 -29.18 17.34 -11.06
N LEU A 74 -30.28 16.71 -10.60
CA LEU A 74 -30.54 15.30 -10.86
C LEU A 74 -30.73 15.01 -12.36
N ASP A 75 -31.46 15.88 -13.06
CA ASP A 75 -31.62 15.79 -14.53
C ASP A 75 -30.26 15.90 -15.22
N ALA A 76 -29.41 16.85 -14.81
CA ALA A 76 -28.09 17.05 -15.39
C ALA A 76 -27.13 15.86 -15.13
N VAL A 77 -27.26 15.17 -13.99
CA VAL A 77 -26.53 13.93 -13.72
C VAL A 77 -26.90 12.86 -14.75
N ILE A 78 -28.18 12.72 -15.06
CA ILE A 78 -28.69 11.76 -16.05
C ILE A 78 -28.28 12.17 -17.47
N ASP A 79 -28.41 13.46 -17.79
CA ASP A 79 -28.19 13.98 -19.15
C ASP A 79 -26.68 13.98 -19.52
N PHE A 80 -25.77 14.32 -18.60
CA PHE A 80 -24.38 14.65 -18.92
C PHE A 80 -23.32 13.74 -18.33
N LEU A 81 -23.56 13.06 -17.18
CA LEU A 81 -22.55 12.17 -16.64
C LEU A 81 -22.48 10.85 -17.44
N PRO A 82 -21.25 10.29 -17.63
CA PRO A 82 -21.08 9.06 -18.38
C PRO A 82 -21.70 7.86 -17.63
N SER A 83 -22.49 7.08 -18.35
CA SER A 83 -22.85 5.75 -17.91
C SER A 83 -21.71 4.74 -18.20
N PRO A 84 -21.68 3.57 -17.57
CA PRO A 84 -20.70 2.55 -17.89
C PRO A 84 -20.66 2.17 -19.38
N THR A 85 -21.78 2.26 -20.10
CA THR A 85 -21.86 2.00 -21.55
C THR A 85 -21.32 3.16 -22.38
N ASP A 86 -21.37 4.38 -21.89
CA ASP A 86 -20.82 5.56 -22.59
C ASP A 86 -19.28 5.55 -22.56
N VAL A 87 -18.66 5.00 -21.50
CA VAL A 87 -17.19 4.88 -21.35
C VAL A 87 -16.61 3.75 -22.22
N GLY A 88 -17.43 2.75 -22.55
CA GLY A 88 -17.02 1.63 -23.39
C GLY A 88 -16.17 0.60 -22.65
N SER A 89 -15.14 0.07 -23.32
CA SER A 89 -14.22 -0.94 -22.75
C SER A 89 -13.11 -0.27 -21.94
N ILE A 90 -12.62 -0.98 -20.92
CA ILE A 90 -11.41 -0.60 -20.20
C ILE A 90 -10.26 -1.54 -20.57
N GLN A 91 -9.03 -1.05 -20.42
CA GLN A 91 -7.84 -1.85 -20.66
C GLN A 91 -7.36 -2.45 -19.34
N GLY A 92 -7.01 -3.72 -19.38
CA GLY A 92 -6.31 -4.45 -18.33
C GLY A 92 -5.01 -5.03 -18.87
N SER A 93 -4.23 -5.66 -18.02
CA SER A 93 -3.00 -6.39 -18.38
C SER A 93 -3.20 -7.88 -18.16
N SER A 94 -2.60 -8.71 -19.02
CA SER A 94 -2.58 -10.16 -18.81
C SER A 94 -1.70 -10.51 -17.59
N VAL A 95 -2.16 -11.42 -16.75
CA VAL A 95 -1.37 -11.90 -15.59
C VAL A 95 -0.12 -12.66 -16.05
N ASP A 96 -0.21 -13.43 -17.11
CA ASP A 96 0.93 -14.21 -17.65
C ASP A 96 1.97 -13.35 -18.34
N ASN A 97 1.56 -12.23 -18.94
CA ASN A 97 2.44 -11.28 -19.61
C ASN A 97 1.91 -9.84 -19.42
N PRO A 98 2.43 -9.10 -18.43
CA PRO A 98 1.95 -7.75 -18.09
C PRO A 98 2.03 -6.73 -19.24
N ASP A 99 2.89 -6.95 -20.24
CA ASP A 99 3.01 -6.08 -21.41
C ASP A 99 1.85 -6.25 -22.41
N ASN A 100 1.09 -7.35 -22.29
CA ASN A 100 -0.04 -7.61 -23.13
C ASN A 100 -1.31 -6.97 -22.56
N SER A 101 -1.84 -5.98 -23.28
CA SER A 101 -3.11 -5.35 -22.96
C SER A 101 -4.29 -6.28 -23.30
N VAL A 102 -5.24 -6.36 -22.38
CA VAL A 102 -6.48 -7.13 -22.50
C VAL A 102 -7.66 -6.18 -22.45
N GLU A 103 -8.49 -6.17 -23.47
CA GLU A 103 -9.71 -5.36 -23.49
C GLU A 103 -10.81 -6.03 -22.65
N VAL A 104 -11.30 -5.31 -21.63
CA VAL A 104 -12.42 -5.70 -20.78
C VAL A 104 -13.66 -4.90 -21.18
N LYS A 105 -14.58 -5.56 -21.89
CA LYS A 105 -15.81 -4.93 -22.38
C LYS A 105 -16.85 -4.86 -21.29
N ASN A 106 -17.52 -3.72 -21.19
CA ASN A 106 -18.64 -3.53 -20.28
C ASN A 106 -19.89 -4.25 -20.81
N SER A 107 -19.97 -5.55 -20.54
CA SER A 107 -21.08 -6.42 -20.96
C SER A 107 -21.42 -7.40 -19.85
N VAL A 108 -22.72 -7.63 -19.64
CA VAL A 108 -23.21 -8.64 -18.68
C VAL A 108 -22.89 -10.06 -19.15
N ASP A 109 -22.78 -10.28 -20.45
CA ASP A 109 -22.49 -11.59 -21.05
C ASP A 109 -20.98 -11.90 -21.12
N GLY A 110 -20.14 -10.96 -20.67
CA GLY A 110 -18.69 -11.13 -20.64
C GLY A 110 -18.21 -12.01 -19.47
N SER A 111 -16.91 -12.35 -19.48
CA SER A 111 -16.27 -12.98 -18.32
C SER A 111 -16.24 -12.00 -17.13
N PHE A 112 -16.57 -12.51 -15.94
CA PHE A 112 -16.60 -11.64 -14.74
C PHE A 112 -15.24 -11.02 -14.49
N THR A 113 -15.23 -9.69 -14.37
CA THR A 113 -14.05 -8.88 -14.00
C THR A 113 -14.52 -7.69 -13.17
N ALA A 114 -13.89 -7.49 -12.01
CA ALA A 114 -14.21 -6.42 -11.09
C ALA A 114 -12.96 -5.90 -10.38
N LEU A 115 -12.97 -4.64 -9.96
CA LEU A 115 -11.93 -4.02 -9.15
C LEU A 115 -12.41 -3.85 -7.71
N ALA A 116 -11.64 -4.37 -6.75
CA ALA A 116 -11.82 -4.09 -5.33
C ALA A 116 -11.21 -2.72 -5.01
N PHE A 117 -12.03 -1.67 -4.96
CA PHE A 117 -11.52 -0.30 -4.84
C PHE A 117 -11.54 0.24 -3.41
N LYS A 118 -12.23 -0.44 -2.49
CA LYS A 118 -12.29 -0.04 -1.07
C LYS A 118 -12.57 -1.24 -0.17
N ILE A 119 -11.90 -1.27 0.97
CA ILE A 119 -12.19 -2.19 2.06
C ILE A 119 -12.71 -1.38 3.24
N ALA A 120 -13.72 -1.90 3.93
CA ALA A 120 -14.23 -1.34 5.17
C ALA A 120 -14.51 -2.43 6.18
N THR A 121 -14.35 -2.13 7.45
CA THR A 121 -14.70 -3.03 8.54
C THR A 121 -16.05 -2.63 9.13
N ASP A 122 -16.99 -3.54 9.11
CA ASP A 122 -18.30 -3.36 9.69
C ASP A 122 -18.39 -4.13 11.02
N PRO A 123 -18.92 -3.52 12.10
CA PRO A 123 -18.99 -4.17 13.41
C PRO A 123 -19.83 -5.45 13.44
N PHE A 124 -20.81 -5.60 12.54
CA PHE A 124 -21.77 -6.69 12.53
C PHE A 124 -21.46 -7.79 11.51
N VAL A 125 -20.96 -7.40 10.33
CA VAL A 125 -20.73 -8.36 9.24
C VAL A 125 -19.24 -8.57 8.93
N GLY A 126 -18.36 -7.84 9.59
CA GLY A 126 -16.93 -7.96 9.43
C GLY A 126 -16.40 -7.22 8.20
N LYS A 127 -15.49 -7.84 7.45
CA LYS A 127 -14.86 -7.24 6.26
C LYS A 127 -15.85 -7.10 5.12
N LEU A 128 -16.02 -5.87 4.64
CA LEU A 128 -16.76 -5.49 3.45
C LEU A 128 -15.75 -5.11 2.36
N THR A 129 -15.77 -5.81 1.24
CA THR A 129 -14.98 -5.47 0.07
C THR A 129 -15.88 -4.80 -0.97
N TYR A 130 -15.70 -3.51 -1.20
CA TYR A 130 -16.44 -2.78 -2.23
C TYR A 130 -15.80 -3.05 -3.58
N ILE A 131 -16.60 -3.53 -4.51
CA ILE A 131 -16.16 -3.84 -5.87
C ILE A 131 -16.96 -3.05 -6.89
N ARG A 132 -16.31 -2.65 -7.98
CA ARG A 132 -16.96 -2.23 -9.21
C ARG A 132 -16.86 -3.35 -10.22
N VAL A 133 -18.01 -3.83 -10.70
CA VAL A 133 -18.06 -4.86 -11.74
C VAL A 133 -17.92 -4.17 -13.10
N TYR A 134 -16.88 -4.52 -13.85
CA TYR A 134 -16.61 -3.98 -15.17
C TYR A 134 -17.13 -4.88 -16.28
N SER A 135 -17.15 -6.19 -16.07
CA SER A 135 -17.63 -7.17 -17.06
C SER A 135 -18.29 -8.36 -16.38
N GLY A 136 -19.19 -9.01 -17.07
CA GLY A 136 -19.86 -10.21 -16.61
C GLY A 136 -20.81 -10.00 -15.43
N SER A 137 -21.00 -11.06 -14.66
CA SER A 137 -21.81 -11.04 -13.45
C SER A 137 -21.21 -11.91 -12.35
N LEU A 138 -21.46 -11.54 -11.10
CA LEU A 138 -21.04 -12.24 -9.90
C LEU A 138 -22.26 -12.72 -9.10
N LYS A 139 -22.36 -14.02 -8.84
CA LYS A 139 -23.48 -14.60 -8.10
C LYS A 139 -23.11 -14.87 -6.65
N LYS A 140 -24.07 -14.66 -5.76
CA LYS A 140 -24.00 -15.08 -4.36
C LYS A 140 -23.72 -16.58 -4.26
N GLY A 141 -22.80 -16.95 -3.36
CA GLY A 141 -22.38 -18.35 -3.15
C GLY A 141 -21.39 -18.88 -4.17
N SER A 142 -21.08 -18.13 -5.22
CA SER A 142 -20.09 -18.51 -6.24
C SER A 142 -18.66 -18.29 -5.77
N PHE A 143 -17.72 -18.51 -6.68
CA PHE A 143 -16.29 -18.26 -6.49
C PHE A 143 -15.79 -17.31 -7.57
N CYS A 144 -14.79 -16.50 -7.22
CA CYS A 144 -13.98 -15.76 -8.16
C CYS A 144 -12.49 -15.96 -7.80
N ILE A 145 -11.61 -15.51 -8.65
CA ILE A 145 -10.15 -15.56 -8.44
C ILE A 145 -9.66 -14.14 -8.23
N ASP A 146 -8.85 -13.95 -7.20
CA ASP A 146 -8.05 -12.75 -7.03
C ASP A 146 -6.87 -12.84 -8.01
N SER A 147 -6.91 -12.06 -9.09
CA SER A 147 -5.90 -12.10 -10.15
C SER A 147 -4.51 -11.66 -9.70
N ASN A 148 -4.40 -10.90 -8.60
CA ASN A 148 -3.13 -10.42 -8.08
C ASN A 148 -2.39 -11.49 -7.25
N THR A 149 -3.14 -12.40 -6.61
CA THR A 149 -2.58 -13.47 -5.77
C THR A 149 -2.74 -14.87 -6.36
N GLY A 150 -3.62 -15.04 -7.34
CA GLY A 150 -4.03 -16.33 -7.90
C GLY A 150 -4.97 -17.13 -6.99
N GLU A 151 -5.39 -16.58 -5.85
CA GLU A 151 -6.18 -17.30 -4.87
C GLU A 151 -7.67 -17.31 -5.19
N LYS A 152 -8.30 -18.46 -4.95
CA LYS A 152 -9.74 -18.63 -5.11
C LYS A 152 -10.50 -18.07 -3.92
N GLN A 153 -11.37 -17.10 -4.18
CA GLN A 153 -12.18 -16.41 -3.19
C GLN A 153 -13.64 -16.85 -3.23
N ARG A 154 -14.28 -17.03 -2.08
CA ARG A 154 -15.69 -17.40 -1.99
C ARG A 154 -16.56 -16.18 -1.73
N VAL A 155 -17.54 -15.96 -2.59
CA VAL A 155 -18.56 -14.90 -2.46
C VAL A 155 -19.67 -15.39 -1.53
N SER A 156 -19.66 -14.98 -0.26
CA SER A 156 -20.69 -15.42 0.69
C SER A 156 -21.99 -14.66 0.50
N ARG A 157 -21.94 -13.34 0.46
CA ARG A 157 -23.07 -12.44 0.23
C ARG A 157 -22.65 -11.25 -0.61
N ILE A 158 -23.63 -10.69 -1.31
CA ILE A 158 -23.49 -9.46 -2.10
C ILE A 158 -24.49 -8.46 -1.52
N LEU A 159 -24.05 -7.25 -1.23
CA LEU A 159 -24.84 -6.19 -0.63
C LEU A 159 -24.82 -4.95 -1.50
N GLN A 160 -25.99 -4.41 -1.78
CA GLN A 160 -26.11 -3.03 -2.24
C GLN A 160 -26.15 -2.12 -1.02
N MET A 161 -25.24 -1.16 -0.99
CA MET A 161 -25.12 -0.22 0.12
C MET A 161 -25.78 1.10 -0.22
N HIS A 162 -26.64 1.55 0.66
CA HIS A 162 -27.27 2.87 0.58
C HIS A 162 -27.15 3.54 1.95
N ALA A 163 -26.14 4.37 2.11
CA ALA A 163 -25.70 4.90 3.41
C ALA A 163 -25.50 3.76 4.43
N ASN A 164 -26.28 3.73 5.52
CA ASN A 164 -26.25 2.67 6.54
C ASN A 164 -27.23 1.51 6.26
N LYS A 165 -28.00 1.59 5.18
CA LYS A 165 -28.91 0.52 4.78
C LYS A 165 -28.19 -0.48 3.88
N ARG A 166 -28.51 -1.75 4.07
CA ARG A 166 -27.95 -2.88 3.32
C ARG A 166 -29.09 -3.66 2.70
N GLU A 167 -29.00 -3.87 1.41
CA GLU A 167 -29.92 -4.72 0.67
C GLU A 167 -29.14 -5.89 0.10
N GLU A 168 -29.59 -7.10 0.36
CA GLU A 168 -28.92 -8.30 -0.12
C GLU A 168 -29.33 -8.58 -1.56
N LEU A 169 -28.33 -8.78 -2.42
CA LEU A 169 -28.49 -9.13 -3.84
C LEU A 169 -28.08 -10.57 -4.08
N ASP A 170 -28.79 -11.24 -5.00
CA ASP A 170 -28.42 -12.58 -5.45
C ASP A 170 -27.32 -12.54 -6.53
N GLU A 171 -27.22 -11.44 -7.28
CA GLU A 171 -26.28 -11.25 -8.37
C GLU A 171 -25.88 -9.77 -8.48
N ALA A 172 -24.60 -9.50 -8.84
CA ALA A 172 -24.10 -8.20 -9.26
C ALA A 172 -23.66 -8.26 -10.71
N LYS A 173 -23.98 -7.23 -11.51
CA LYS A 173 -23.76 -7.17 -12.96
C LYS A 173 -22.79 -6.08 -13.35
N ALA A 174 -22.25 -6.17 -14.55
CA ALA A 174 -21.40 -5.16 -15.15
C ALA A 174 -22.03 -3.75 -15.00
N GLY A 175 -21.22 -2.79 -14.53
CA GLY A 175 -21.61 -1.40 -14.23
C GLY A 175 -22.02 -1.16 -12.79
N GLU A 176 -22.30 -2.18 -12.00
CA GLU A 176 -22.73 -2.03 -10.61
C GLU A 176 -21.57 -1.91 -9.62
N ILE A 177 -21.81 -1.17 -8.54
CA ILE A 177 -20.95 -1.07 -7.37
C ILE A 177 -21.65 -1.75 -6.20
N VAL A 178 -21.02 -2.77 -5.63
CA VAL A 178 -21.57 -3.57 -4.54
C VAL A 178 -20.52 -3.84 -3.46
N ALA A 179 -20.97 -4.20 -2.27
CA ALA A 179 -20.10 -4.71 -1.21
C ALA A 179 -20.22 -6.24 -1.13
N VAL A 180 -19.08 -6.92 -1.15
CA VAL A 180 -18.98 -8.39 -1.08
C VAL A 180 -18.47 -8.81 0.28
N ILE A 181 -19.11 -9.84 0.86
CA ILE A 181 -18.70 -10.49 2.10
C ILE A 181 -18.15 -11.88 1.77
N GLY A 182 -17.08 -12.28 2.45
CA GLY A 182 -16.48 -13.61 2.34
C GLY A 182 -15.12 -13.64 1.65
N LEU A 183 -14.72 -12.54 1.03
CA LEU A 183 -13.38 -12.40 0.45
C LEU A 183 -12.37 -12.21 1.59
N LYS A 184 -11.37 -13.11 1.70
CA LYS A 184 -10.45 -13.12 2.85
C LYS A 184 -9.29 -12.17 2.67
N ASP A 185 -8.39 -12.46 1.75
CA ASP A 185 -7.09 -11.77 1.61
C ASP A 185 -7.06 -10.71 0.51
N VAL A 186 -8.24 -10.38 -0.05
CA VAL A 186 -8.39 -9.32 -1.05
C VAL A 186 -8.08 -7.96 -0.43
N ARG A 187 -7.29 -7.15 -1.13
CA ARG A 187 -6.89 -5.79 -0.74
C ARG A 187 -7.46 -4.75 -1.70
N THR A 188 -7.43 -3.50 -1.28
CA THR A 188 -7.75 -2.37 -2.15
C THR A 188 -6.80 -2.34 -3.34
N GLY A 189 -7.35 -2.23 -4.56
CA GLY A 189 -6.59 -2.30 -5.81
C GLY A 189 -6.51 -3.70 -6.44
N HIS A 190 -6.97 -4.76 -5.75
CA HIS A 190 -6.97 -6.10 -6.33
C HIS A 190 -8.07 -6.26 -7.37
N THR A 191 -7.76 -7.03 -8.41
CA THR A 191 -8.71 -7.43 -9.46
C THR A 191 -9.30 -8.79 -9.14
N LEU A 192 -10.60 -8.88 -9.19
CA LEU A 192 -11.34 -10.13 -9.08
C LEU A 192 -11.84 -10.53 -10.46
N SER A 193 -11.55 -11.74 -10.89
CA SER A 193 -11.97 -12.25 -12.20
C SER A 193 -12.46 -13.68 -12.12
N GLU A 194 -13.10 -14.15 -13.20
CA GLU A 194 -13.57 -15.52 -13.30
C GLU A 194 -12.41 -16.51 -13.44
N LYS A 195 -11.38 -16.15 -14.21
CA LYS A 195 -10.27 -17.03 -14.58
C LYS A 195 -8.94 -16.69 -13.91
N GLY A 196 -8.78 -15.51 -13.36
CA GLY A 196 -7.51 -15.02 -12.81
C GLY A 196 -6.48 -14.62 -13.87
N ASP A 197 -6.91 -14.33 -15.08
CA ASP A 197 -6.08 -14.13 -16.27
C ASP A 197 -5.84 -12.65 -16.61
N VAL A 198 -6.58 -11.73 -15.97
CA VAL A 198 -6.50 -10.30 -16.20
C VAL A 198 -6.36 -9.52 -14.90
N THR A 199 -5.51 -8.50 -14.89
CA THR A 199 -5.44 -7.45 -13.86
C THR A 199 -5.86 -6.13 -14.47
N LEU A 200 -6.72 -5.41 -13.76
CA LEU A 200 -7.04 -4.03 -14.07
C LEU A 200 -5.93 -3.12 -13.55
N GLU A 201 -5.89 -1.88 -14.01
CA GLU A 201 -4.93 -0.90 -13.54
C GLU A 201 -4.95 -0.81 -12.00
N SER A 202 -3.80 -1.02 -11.39
CA SER A 202 -3.67 -0.95 -9.93
C SER A 202 -3.65 0.51 -9.48
N MET A 203 -4.34 0.78 -8.38
CA MET A 203 -4.25 2.09 -7.74
C MET A 203 -2.87 2.26 -7.11
N GLU A 204 -2.16 3.31 -7.48
CA GLU A 204 -0.91 3.70 -6.83
C GLU A 204 -1.21 4.53 -5.59
N PHE A 205 -0.68 4.10 -4.46
CA PHE A 205 -0.79 4.81 -3.19
C PHE A 205 0.57 5.42 -2.84
N PRO A 206 0.61 6.71 -2.46
CA PRO A 206 1.86 7.33 -2.05
C PRO A 206 2.40 6.70 -0.77
N ASP A 207 3.72 6.68 -0.63
CA ASP A 207 4.35 6.21 0.59
C ASP A 207 4.10 7.16 1.76
N PRO A 208 3.91 6.64 2.98
CA PRO A 208 3.70 7.45 4.16
C PRO A 208 4.93 8.30 4.49
N VAL A 209 4.69 9.54 4.94
CA VAL A 209 5.73 10.55 5.20
C VAL A 209 5.95 10.87 6.68
N VAL A 210 5.04 10.48 7.56
CA VAL A 210 5.13 10.72 9.00
C VAL A 210 5.03 9.39 9.74
N SER A 211 5.86 9.24 10.79
CA SER A 211 5.88 8.03 11.61
C SER A 211 5.85 8.40 13.08
N VAL A 212 5.09 7.63 13.88
CA VAL A 212 5.05 7.72 15.33
C VAL A 212 5.12 6.31 15.94
N SER A 213 5.65 6.22 17.16
CA SER A 213 5.57 4.98 17.94
C SER A 213 4.22 4.89 18.63
N ILE A 214 3.69 3.68 18.73
CA ILE A 214 2.44 3.39 19.44
C ILE A 214 2.64 2.22 20.40
N GLU A 215 2.20 2.38 21.63
CA GLU A 215 2.34 1.37 22.67
C GLU A 215 1.01 1.20 23.42
N PRO A 216 0.59 -0.03 23.72
CA PRO A 216 -0.62 -0.25 24.50
C PRO A 216 -0.44 0.26 25.94
N VAL A 217 -1.48 0.85 26.52
CA VAL A 217 -1.45 1.30 27.93
C VAL A 217 -1.39 0.13 28.89
N SER A 218 -2.02 -0.99 28.55
CA SER A 218 -2.02 -2.21 29.34
C SER A 218 -1.69 -3.46 28.51
N LYS A 219 -1.25 -4.53 29.17
CA LYS A 219 -1.04 -5.84 28.51
C LYS A 219 -2.31 -6.38 27.88
N GLY A 220 -3.49 -6.09 28.45
CA GLY A 220 -4.78 -6.50 27.89
C GLY A 220 -5.12 -5.80 26.58
N ASP A 221 -4.60 -4.59 26.36
CA ASP A 221 -4.82 -3.82 25.14
C ASP A 221 -3.94 -4.29 23.96
N GLN A 222 -2.87 -5.06 24.22
CA GLN A 222 -1.89 -5.43 23.19
C GLN A 222 -2.51 -6.21 22.02
N ASP A 223 -3.32 -7.23 22.32
CA ASP A 223 -3.98 -8.04 21.28
C ASP A 223 -5.03 -7.24 20.51
N GLN A 224 -5.75 -6.37 21.23
CA GLN A 224 -6.76 -5.50 20.63
C GLN A 224 -6.12 -4.44 19.73
N LEU A 225 -5.00 -3.85 20.18
CA LEU A 225 -4.22 -2.89 19.40
C LEU A 225 -3.70 -3.54 18.11
N ALA A 226 -3.10 -4.72 18.19
CA ALA A 226 -2.62 -5.44 17.02
C ALA A 226 -3.75 -5.76 16.02
N LYS A 227 -4.91 -6.24 16.51
CA LYS A 227 -6.09 -6.50 15.68
C LYS A 227 -6.64 -5.23 15.04
N GLY A 228 -6.73 -4.13 15.80
CA GLY A 228 -7.19 -2.85 15.30
C GLY A 228 -6.28 -2.29 14.22
N MET A 229 -4.97 -2.27 14.45
CA MET A 229 -3.98 -1.81 13.48
C MET A 229 -4.01 -2.63 12.18
N ASN A 230 -4.10 -3.97 12.27
CA ASN A 230 -4.19 -4.81 11.07
C ASN A 230 -5.43 -4.50 10.24
N LYS A 231 -6.61 -4.36 10.90
CA LYS A 231 -7.84 -4.02 10.19
C LYS A 231 -7.77 -2.64 9.53
N LEU A 232 -7.24 -1.64 10.23
CA LEU A 232 -7.09 -0.29 9.67
C LEU A 232 -6.08 -0.25 8.52
N SER A 233 -5.01 -1.05 8.59
CA SER A 233 -4.04 -1.20 7.49
C SER A 233 -4.62 -1.95 6.27
N GLU A 234 -5.62 -2.84 6.47
CA GLU A 234 -6.35 -3.44 5.35
C GLU A 234 -7.31 -2.44 4.67
N GLU A 235 -7.89 -1.51 5.45
CA GLU A 235 -8.78 -0.46 4.94
C GLU A 235 -8.03 0.65 4.20
N ASP A 236 -6.86 1.03 4.72
CA ASP A 236 -6.08 2.17 4.22
C ASP A 236 -4.67 1.73 3.81
N PRO A 237 -4.40 1.60 2.52
CA PRO A 237 -3.09 1.21 2.00
C PRO A 237 -1.96 2.21 2.32
N THR A 238 -2.29 3.48 2.65
CA THR A 238 -1.31 4.50 3.04
C THR A 238 -0.94 4.44 4.52
N PHE A 239 -1.67 3.66 5.31
CA PHE A 239 -1.36 3.38 6.71
C PHE A 239 -0.52 2.11 6.84
N LYS A 240 0.73 2.25 7.27
CA LYS A 240 1.67 1.14 7.44
C LYS A 240 2.00 0.92 8.91
N VAL A 241 2.11 -0.34 9.30
CA VAL A 241 2.50 -0.76 10.66
C VAL A 241 3.76 -1.60 10.57
N LYS A 242 4.79 -1.25 11.32
CA LYS A 242 6.06 -1.98 11.39
C LYS A 242 6.50 -2.12 12.85
N VAL A 243 6.94 -3.32 13.22
CA VAL A 243 7.66 -3.51 14.48
C VAL A 243 9.15 -3.32 14.19
N ASP A 244 9.76 -2.40 14.90
CA ASP A 244 11.20 -2.20 14.85
C ASP A 244 11.88 -3.32 15.65
N ASN A 245 12.70 -4.12 14.98
CA ASN A 245 13.33 -5.31 15.58
C ASN A 245 14.45 -4.95 16.58
N GLU A 246 15.00 -3.74 16.51
CA GLU A 246 16.08 -3.29 17.38
C GLU A 246 15.51 -2.66 18.66
N THR A 247 14.52 -1.81 18.53
CA THR A 247 13.89 -1.11 19.69
C THR A 247 12.73 -1.88 20.29
N GLY A 248 12.18 -2.86 19.56
CA GLY A 248 10.95 -3.58 19.92
C GLY A 248 9.69 -2.72 19.82
N GLN A 249 9.80 -1.44 19.40
CA GLN A 249 8.66 -0.55 19.29
C GLN A 249 7.80 -0.86 18.07
N THR A 250 6.49 -0.71 18.24
CA THR A 250 5.56 -0.67 17.11
C THR A 250 5.52 0.75 16.56
N VAL A 251 5.87 0.91 15.30
CA VAL A 251 5.85 2.19 14.57
C VAL A 251 4.71 2.16 13.57
N ILE A 252 3.87 3.19 13.61
CA ILE A 252 2.81 3.43 12.64
C ILE A 252 3.19 4.62 11.76
N SER A 253 2.93 4.49 10.47
CA SER A 253 3.27 5.50 9.47
C SER A 253 2.05 5.87 8.63
N GLY A 254 1.92 7.14 8.28
CA GLY A 254 0.80 7.69 7.53
C GLY A 254 1.16 8.93 6.74
N MET A 255 0.17 9.49 6.04
CA MET A 255 0.34 10.63 5.13
C MET A 255 0.54 11.97 5.83
N GLY A 256 0.32 12.04 7.15
CA GLY A 256 0.49 13.28 7.94
C GLY A 256 0.03 13.09 9.37
N GLU A 257 0.29 14.09 10.21
CA GLU A 257 -0.08 14.06 11.63
C GLU A 257 -1.58 13.88 11.84
N VAL A 258 -2.41 14.64 11.13
CA VAL A 258 -3.87 14.54 11.21
C VAL A 258 -4.37 13.16 10.79
N HIS A 259 -3.75 12.55 9.77
CA HIS A 259 -4.07 11.17 9.36
C HIS A 259 -3.84 10.18 10.52
N LEU A 260 -2.67 10.24 11.14
CA LEU A 260 -2.35 9.37 12.28
C LEU A 260 -3.23 9.64 13.50
N GLU A 261 -3.58 10.89 13.78
CA GLU A 261 -4.53 11.26 14.84
C GLU A 261 -5.91 10.62 14.60
N ILE A 262 -6.41 10.66 13.37
CA ILE A 262 -7.68 10.00 13.00
C ILE A 262 -7.58 8.47 13.20
N ILE A 263 -6.49 7.85 12.79
CA ILE A 263 -6.26 6.40 13.00
C ILE A 263 -6.26 6.05 14.48
N ILE A 264 -5.57 6.84 15.31
CA ILE A 264 -5.51 6.64 16.77
C ILE A 264 -6.89 6.82 17.41
N ASP A 265 -7.64 7.84 17.00
CA ASP A 265 -9.00 8.06 17.47
C ASP A 265 -9.95 6.91 17.03
N ARG A 266 -9.80 6.38 15.83
CA ARG A 266 -10.52 5.18 15.38
C ARG A 266 -10.16 3.94 16.20
N LEU A 267 -8.88 3.72 16.53
CA LEU A 267 -8.45 2.63 17.41
C LEU A 267 -9.17 2.71 18.77
N LYS A 268 -9.28 3.91 19.33
CA LYS A 268 -9.99 4.12 20.59
C LYS A 268 -11.49 3.91 20.48
N ARG A 269 -12.15 4.49 19.45
CA ARG A 269 -13.62 4.46 19.34
C ARG A 269 -14.16 3.14 18.80
N GLU A 270 -13.50 2.54 17.81
CA GLU A 270 -14.00 1.36 17.12
C GLU A 270 -13.50 0.06 17.74
N PHE A 271 -12.26 0.07 18.28
CA PHE A 271 -11.62 -1.12 18.85
C PHE A 271 -11.49 -1.07 20.38
N ASN A 272 -11.91 0.03 21.00
CA ASN A 272 -11.85 0.26 22.45
C ASN A 272 -10.44 0.07 23.04
N VAL A 273 -9.41 0.54 22.33
CA VAL A 273 -8.00 0.44 22.68
C VAL A 273 -7.47 1.79 23.13
N ASN A 274 -6.80 1.82 24.28
CA ASN A 274 -6.03 2.98 24.70
C ASN A 274 -4.56 2.71 24.41
N ALA A 275 -3.92 3.67 23.72
CA ALA A 275 -2.51 3.59 23.37
C ALA A 275 -1.80 4.90 23.65
N ASN A 276 -0.54 4.80 24.06
CA ASN A 276 0.40 5.91 24.18
C ASN A 276 1.08 6.11 22.82
N VAL A 277 1.16 7.37 22.40
CA VAL A 277 1.81 7.75 21.14
C VAL A 277 3.01 8.61 21.44
N GLY A 278 4.12 8.32 20.79
CA GLY A 278 5.39 9.02 20.98
C GLY A 278 6.22 9.12 19.71
N LYS A 279 7.38 9.72 19.84
CA LYS A 279 8.37 9.71 18.77
C LYS A 279 9.04 8.34 18.71
N PRO A 280 9.31 7.77 17.52
CA PRO A 280 10.09 6.55 17.41
C PRO A 280 11.47 6.73 18.05
N GLN A 281 11.97 5.69 18.69
CA GLN A 281 13.32 5.70 19.22
C GLN A 281 14.32 5.68 18.07
N VAL A 282 15.43 6.35 18.25
CA VAL A 282 16.54 6.34 17.29
C VAL A 282 17.46 5.17 17.64
N SER A 283 17.63 4.24 16.72
CA SER A 283 18.61 3.16 16.86
C SER A 283 20.01 3.72 16.58
N PHE A 284 20.78 3.87 17.64
CA PHE A 284 22.17 4.28 17.53
C PHE A 284 23.02 3.10 17.12
N ARG A 285 24.10 3.38 16.38
CA ARG A 285 25.09 2.41 15.94
C ARG A 285 26.47 2.97 16.19
N GLU A 286 27.41 2.10 16.52
CA GLU A 286 28.81 2.44 16.56
C GLU A 286 29.41 2.21 15.15
N ALA A 287 30.41 2.98 14.78
CA ALA A 287 31.09 2.82 13.51
C ALA A 287 32.61 2.92 13.69
N ILE A 288 33.33 2.04 13.03
CA ILE A 288 34.78 2.12 12.92
C ILE A 288 35.11 3.21 11.89
N GLN A 289 35.89 4.21 12.30
CA GLN A 289 36.21 5.36 11.43
C GLN A 289 37.48 5.19 10.64
N LYS A 290 38.42 4.38 11.13
CA LYS A 290 39.74 4.19 10.51
C LYS A 290 40.10 2.73 10.47
N PRO A 291 40.77 2.26 9.41
CA PRO A 291 41.35 0.92 9.38
C PRO A 291 42.46 0.80 10.43
N VAL A 292 42.51 -0.37 11.06
CA VAL A 292 43.56 -0.74 12.01
C VAL A 292 44.09 -2.11 11.60
N ASP A 293 45.38 -2.19 11.38
CA ASP A 293 46.05 -3.41 10.96
C ASP A 293 46.81 -4.05 12.13
N LYS A 294 46.89 -5.40 12.08
CA LYS A 294 47.65 -6.21 13.01
C LYS A 294 47.31 -6.01 14.49
N ILE A 295 46.03 -5.99 14.80
CA ILE A 295 45.56 -6.07 16.17
C ILE A 295 45.92 -7.46 16.67
N ASP A 296 46.84 -7.54 17.62
CA ASP A 296 47.40 -8.79 18.17
C ASP A 296 46.79 -9.01 19.56
N GLU A 297 45.94 -10.05 19.72
CA GLU A 297 45.31 -10.37 21.00
C GLU A 297 45.56 -11.84 21.39
N LYS A 298 45.98 -12.01 22.65
CA LYS A 298 46.23 -13.34 23.24
C LYS A 298 45.38 -13.57 24.46
N PHE A 299 44.49 -14.49 24.35
CA PHE A 299 43.70 -14.96 25.49
C PHE A 299 44.44 -16.11 26.14
N VAL A 300 45.00 -15.86 27.33
CA VAL A 300 45.69 -16.89 28.14
C VAL A 300 45.08 -16.94 29.51
N ARG A 301 44.54 -18.08 29.90
CA ARG A 301 44.03 -18.31 31.26
C ARG A 301 44.52 -19.66 31.78
N GLN A 302 45.21 -19.63 32.91
CA GLN A 302 45.72 -20.80 33.57
C GLN A 302 45.23 -20.81 35.04
N SER A 303 44.40 -21.78 35.39
CA SER A 303 43.86 -21.96 36.74
C SER A 303 43.92 -23.45 37.13
N GLY A 304 45.08 -23.95 37.56
CA GLY A 304 45.29 -25.29 38.10
C GLY A 304 44.68 -26.41 37.26
N GLY A 305 45.40 -26.94 36.26
CA GLY A 305 44.95 -27.99 35.35
C GLY A 305 45.15 -27.57 33.87
N ARG A 306 44.28 -28.02 32.97
CA ARG A 306 44.32 -27.67 31.55
C ARG A 306 44.05 -26.15 31.37
N GLY A 307 45.01 -25.44 30.77
CA GLY A 307 44.90 -24.02 30.48
C GLY A 307 43.90 -23.69 29.34
N GLN A 308 43.74 -22.40 29.05
CA GLN A 308 43.04 -21.92 27.88
C GLN A 308 44.00 -20.99 27.12
N TYR A 309 44.17 -21.21 25.83
CA TYR A 309 45.04 -20.42 24.95
C TYR A 309 44.35 -20.16 23.61
N GLY A 310 44.24 -18.90 23.24
CA GLY A 310 43.83 -18.44 21.91
C GLY A 310 44.62 -17.20 21.53
N HIS A 311 45.21 -17.21 20.36
CA HIS A 311 45.95 -16.06 19.85
C HIS A 311 45.53 -15.75 18.42
N VAL A 312 45.07 -14.54 18.20
CA VAL A 312 44.60 -14.05 16.89
C VAL A 312 45.23 -12.71 16.56
N VAL A 313 45.55 -12.50 15.28
CA VAL A 313 45.93 -11.20 14.74
C VAL A 313 44.97 -10.87 13.62
N ILE A 314 44.32 -9.73 13.74
CA ILE A 314 43.27 -9.31 12.82
C ILE A 314 43.54 -7.92 12.25
N ASN A 315 43.09 -7.70 11.03
CA ASN A 315 42.94 -6.38 10.45
C ASN A 315 41.47 -6.00 10.48
N VAL A 316 41.15 -4.79 10.88
CA VAL A 316 39.77 -4.29 10.94
C VAL A 316 39.66 -3.03 10.12
N LYS A 317 38.69 -2.98 9.20
CA LYS A 317 38.40 -1.78 8.42
C LYS A 317 36.90 -1.51 8.28
N PRO A 318 36.51 -0.22 8.23
CA PRO A 318 35.12 0.12 7.94
C PRO A 318 34.75 -0.29 6.51
N THR A 319 33.51 -0.72 6.32
CA THR A 319 32.88 -0.88 5.00
C THR A 319 31.93 0.28 4.70
N ALA A 320 31.42 0.37 3.49
CA ALA A 320 30.41 1.39 3.18
C ALA A 320 29.10 1.11 3.92
N GLN A 321 28.35 2.16 4.20
CA GLN A 321 27.08 2.07 4.94
C GLN A 321 26.11 1.10 4.25
N GLY A 322 25.64 0.10 4.98
CA GLY A 322 24.72 -0.92 4.51
C GLY A 322 25.36 -2.14 3.85
N GLU A 323 26.69 -2.20 3.73
CA GLU A 323 27.41 -3.39 3.21
C GLU A 323 27.44 -4.56 4.20
N GLY A 324 27.25 -4.27 5.48
CA GLY A 324 27.23 -5.27 6.54
C GLY A 324 28.59 -5.81 6.94
N TYR A 325 28.57 -6.86 7.74
CA TYR A 325 29.76 -7.56 8.25
C TYR A 325 30.38 -8.46 7.19
N LYS A 326 31.72 -8.40 7.06
CA LYS A 326 32.50 -9.30 6.20
C LYS A 326 33.65 -9.92 7.00
N PHE A 327 33.81 -11.24 6.92
CA PHE A 327 34.95 -11.95 7.51
C PHE A 327 35.82 -12.53 6.41
N ILE A 328 37.11 -12.25 6.47
CA ILE A 328 38.11 -12.75 5.52
C ILE A 328 39.13 -13.59 6.28
N ASN A 329 39.32 -14.83 5.85
CA ASN A 329 40.32 -15.71 6.38
C ASN A 329 41.57 -15.71 5.48
N SER A 330 42.64 -15.09 5.95
CA SER A 330 43.98 -15.03 5.27
C SER A 330 45.01 -15.87 5.96
N ILE A 331 44.63 -16.85 6.79
CA ILE A 331 45.57 -17.74 7.47
C ILE A 331 46.31 -18.63 6.47
N VAL A 332 47.63 -18.61 6.54
CA VAL A 332 48.55 -19.43 5.73
C VAL A 332 49.36 -20.34 6.64
N GLY A 333 49.67 -21.55 6.18
CA GLY A 333 50.59 -22.48 6.88
C GLY A 333 49.99 -23.18 8.10
N GLY A 334 48.67 -23.08 8.36
CA GLY A 334 48.00 -23.80 9.43
C GLY A 334 48.36 -23.33 10.84
N VAL A 335 48.82 -22.07 10.98
CA VAL A 335 49.17 -21.48 12.30
C VAL A 335 47.98 -21.39 13.26
N ILE A 336 46.77 -21.41 12.75
CA ILE A 336 45.54 -21.67 13.48
C ILE A 336 44.88 -22.91 12.83
N PRO A 337 44.53 -23.96 13.58
CA PRO A 337 43.74 -25.10 13.08
C PRO A 337 42.41 -24.63 12.49
N ARG A 338 42.02 -25.21 11.35
CA ARG A 338 40.79 -24.81 10.63
C ARG A 338 39.53 -24.87 11.46
N GLU A 339 39.50 -25.76 12.41
CA GLU A 339 38.37 -25.96 13.34
C GLU A 339 38.13 -24.76 14.28
N TYR A 340 39.16 -23.96 14.57
CA TYR A 340 39.03 -22.79 15.47
C TYR A 340 38.65 -21.47 14.73
N ILE A 341 38.81 -21.41 13.42
CA ILE A 341 38.52 -20.21 12.64
C ILE A 341 37.05 -19.78 12.73
N PRO A 342 36.05 -20.70 12.68
CA PRO A 342 34.65 -20.33 12.89
C PRO A 342 34.37 -19.78 14.30
N ALA A 343 35.13 -20.24 15.30
CA ALA A 343 35.00 -19.73 16.67
C ALA A 343 35.49 -18.29 16.80
N VAL A 344 36.58 -17.92 16.11
CA VAL A 344 37.04 -16.53 16.02
C VAL A 344 35.98 -15.64 15.41
N ASP A 345 35.45 -16.02 14.24
CA ASP A 345 34.37 -15.29 13.56
C ASP A 345 33.12 -15.12 14.44
N ALA A 346 32.71 -16.18 15.14
CA ALA A 346 31.59 -16.15 16.06
C ALA A 346 31.80 -15.18 17.24
N GLY A 347 33.03 -15.12 17.77
CA GLY A 347 33.41 -14.17 18.83
C GLY A 347 33.32 -12.72 18.39
N ILE A 348 33.88 -12.43 17.22
CA ILE A 348 33.80 -11.11 16.58
C ILE A 348 32.34 -10.69 16.38
N GLN A 349 31.53 -11.55 15.77
CA GLN A 349 30.13 -11.23 15.48
C GLN A 349 29.30 -11.00 16.77
N GLU A 350 29.58 -11.73 17.84
CA GLU A 350 28.93 -11.55 19.13
C GLU A 350 29.26 -10.19 19.74
N GLN A 351 30.56 -9.80 19.69
CA GLN A 351 30.98 -8.49 20.19
C GLN A 351 30.46 -7.34 19.35
N LEU A 352 30.44 -7.47 18.02
CA LEU A 352 29.90 -6.45 17.12
C LEU A 352 28.41 -6.18 17.34
N LYS A 353 27.63 -7.19 17.78
CA LYS A 353 26.23 -7.01 18.17
C LYS A 353 26.06 -6.22 19.45
N ASN A 354 26.98 -6.39 20.38
CA ASN A 354 26.95 -5.73 21.69
C ASN A 354 27.63 -4.35 21.69
N GLY A 355 28.38 -4.04 20.64
CA GLY A 355 29.18 -2.82 20.56
C GLY A 355 30.40 -2.82 21.50
N VAL A 356 31.18 -1.77 21.44
CA VAL A 356 32.44 -1.66 22.19
C VAL A 356 32.45 -0.47 23.15
N LEU A 357 31.90 0.67 22.75
CA LEU A 357 32.00 1.91 23.52
C LEU A 357 30.73 2.21 24.33
N TYR A 358 29.57 2.11 23.69
CA TYR A 358 28.30 2.53 24.25
C TYR A 358 27.23 1.42 24.27
N GLY A 359 27.58 0.23 23.78
CA GLY A 359 26.66 -0.91 23.74
C GLY A 359 25.76 -0.91 22.50
N TYR A 360 26.13 -0.19 21.43
CA TYR A 360 25.38 -0.18 20.17
C TYR A 360 26.06 -1.05 19.11
N PRO A 361 25.29 -1.78 18.28
CA PRO A 361 25.86 -2.68 17.29
C PRO A 361 26.71 -1.95 16.24
N ILE A 362 27.76 -2.64 15.77
CA ILE A 362 28.64 -2.19 14.68
C ILE A 362 28.32 -3.01 13.42
N PRO A 363 27.48 -2.50 12.49
CA PRO A 363 27.00 -3.31 11.38
C PRO A 363 27.97 -3.39 10.19
N ASP A 364 28.70 -2.31 9.91
CA ASP A 364 29.44 -2.12 8.66
C ASP A 364 30.95 -2.20 8.92
N VAL A 365 31.48 -3.42 8.92
CA VAL A 365 32.89 -3.69 9.23
C VAL A 365 33.39 -4.93 8.49
N GLU A 366 34.61 -4.86 7.98
CA GLU A 366 35.35 -6.01 7.46
C GLU A 366 36.47 -6.37 8.43
N VAL A 367 36.52 -7.65 8.80
CA VAL A 367 37.56 -8.20 9.65
C VAL A 367 38.33 -9.28 8.89
N GLU A 368 39.61 -9.13 8.78
CA GLU A 368 40.50 -10.09 8.15
C GLU A 368 41.39 -10.77 9.21
N LEU A 369 41.29 -12.09 9.34
CA LEU A 369 42.13 -12.88 10.20
C LEU A 369 43.44 -13.21 9.46
N VAL A 370 44.55 -12.57 9.88
CA VAL A 370 45.85 -12.64 9.13
C VAL A 370 46.84 -13.57 9.76
N PHE A 371 46.86 -13.71 11.08
CA PHE A 371 47.80 -14.57 11.79
C PHE A 371 47.25 -15.01 13.13
N GLY A 372 47.95 -15.93 13.79
CA GLY A 372 47.68 -16.37 15.15
C GLY A 372 48.57 -17.55 15.51
N SER A 373 48.37 -18.10 16.69
CA SER A 373 49.04 -19.30 17.10
C SER A 373 48.16 -20.13 18.03
N TYR A 374 48.42 -21.40 18.13
CA TYR A 374 47.70 -22.31 19.02
C TYR A 374 48.67 -23.09 19.90
N HIS A 375 48.15 -23.69 20.94
CA HIS A 375 48.85 -24.58 21.84
C HIS A 375 48.16 -25.94 21.85
N ASP A 376 48.91 -27.03 21.62
CA ASP A 376 48.38 -28.38 21.37
C ASP A 376 47.47 -28.88 22.49
N VAL A 377 47.69 -28.44 23.74
CA VAL A 377 46.93 -28.92 24.93
C VAL A 377 45.90 -27.91 25.41
N ASP A 378 46.23 -26.61 25.36
CA ASP A 378 45.42 -25.55 26.00
C ASP A 378 44.52 -24.78 25.04
N SER A 379 44.65 -24.98 23.72
CA SER A 379 43.77 -24.37 22.76
C SER A 379 42.42 -25.05 22.67
N SER A 380 41.37 -24.25 22.50
CA SER A 380 39.99 -24.71 22.37
C SER A 380 39.16 -23.68 21.58
N GLU A 381 38.01 -24.12 21.05
CA GLU A 381 37.05 -23.21 20.37
C GLU A 381 36.66 -22.04 21.27
N ILE A 382 36.41 -22.28 22.57
CA ILE A 382 36.05 -21.23 23.52
C ILE A 382 37.18 -20.21 23.68
N ALA A 383 38.44 -20.67 23.74
CA ALA A 383 39.59 -19.77 23.87
C ALA A 383 39.76 -18.89 22.65
N PHE A 384 39.57 -19.44 21.45
CA PHE A 384 39.61 -18.68 20.20
C PHE A 384 38.40 -17.77 20.00
N LYS A 385 37.20 -18.15 20.49
CA LYS A 385 36.02 -17.30 20.52
C LYS A 385 36.21 -16.07 21.40
N VAL A 386 36.90 -16.22 22.53
CA VAL A 386 37.18 -15.12 23.47
C VAL A 386 38.30 -14.24 22.95
N ALA A 387 39.27 -14.79 22.23
CA ALA A 387 40.38 -14.05 21.65
C ALA A 387 39.95 -13.21 20.42
N GLY A 388 38.98 -13.69 19.65
CA GLY A 388 38.34 -12.97 18.54
C GLY A 388 37.29 -11.98 19.02
#